data_4c459d217f2b179c49587cbb97f5c26d
#
_entry.id   4c459d217f2b179c49587cbb97f5c26d
#
_cell.length_a   1.000
_cell.length_b   1.000
_cell.length_c   1.000
_cell.angle_alpha   90.00
_cell.angle_beta   90.00
_cell.angle_gamma   90.00
#
_symmetry.space_group_name_H-M   'P 1'
#
loop_
_entity.id
_entity.type
_entity.pdbx_description
1 polymer ?
#
loop_
_entity_poly.entity_id
_entity_poly.type
_entity_poly.pdbx_seq_one_letter_code
_entity_poly.pdbx_strand_id
1 'polypeptide(L)'
;MWIFTTKGFLSIVQHKDFPDSFQIKSRVRDPLEALWPSHEIVVIDWADYRFRINIRKEEAIPALAQEIAGVLYTSFKLSLIHI
;
A
#
# COMPACT_ATOMS: atom_id res chain seq x y z
N MET A 1 9.10 -1.70 4.25
CA MET A 1 8.71 -2.94 3.57
C MET A 1 8.04 -2.60 2.25
N TRP A 2 8.40 -3.28 1.21
CA TRP A 2 7.81 -3.10 -0.11
C TRP A 2 6.91 -4.27 -0.42
N ILE A 3 5.71 -3.98 -0.90
CA ILE A 3 4.72 -5.00 -1.24
C ILE A 3 4.21 -4.74 -2.65
N PHE A 4 4.21 -5.80 -3.48
CA PHE A 4 3.56 -5.78 -4.79
C PHE A 4 2.22 -6.47 -4.65
N THR A 5 1.14 -5.70 -4.80
CA THR A 5 -0.23 -6.23 -4.73
C THR A 5 -0.85 -6.23 -6.11
N THR A 6 -2.00 -6.91 -6.24
CA THR A 6 -2.77 -6.85 -7.49
C THR A 6 -3.30 -5.44 -7.78
N LYS A 7 -3.35 -4.56 -6.77
CA LYS A 7 -3.77 -3.16 -6.90
C LYS A 7 -2.59 -2.24 -7.24
N GLY A 8 -1.36 -2.68 -6.99
CA GLY A 8 -0.16 -1.90 -7.26
C GLY A 8 0.90 -2.08 -6.21
N PHE A 9 1.98 -1.32 -6.37
CA PHE A 9 3.15 -1.36 -5.49
C PHE A 9 2.98 -0.41 -4.31
N LEU A 10 3.33 -0.88 -3.12
CA LEU A 10 3.27 -0.09 -1.89
C LEU A 10 4.60 -0.09 -1.16
N SER A 11 4.96 1.05 -0.58
CA SER A 11 6.05 1.19 0.38
C SER A 11 5.43 1.42 1.76
N ILE A 12 5.73 0.55 2.72
CA ILE A 12 5.16 0.60 4.07
C ILE A 12 6.28 0.77 5.06
N VAL A 13 6.22 1.85 5.85
CA VAL A 13 7.17 2.10 6.93
C VAL A 13 6.40 2.53 8.18
N GLN A 14 7.04 2.36 9.34
CA GLN A 14 6.47 2.88 10.57
C GLN A 14 6.49 4.41 10.54
N HIS A 15 5.41 5.02 10.99
CA HIS A 15 5.34 6.48 11.10
C HIS A 15 6.39 6.94 12.11
N LYS A 16 7.14 7.98 11.74
CA LYS A 16 8.26 8.44 12.57
C LYS A 16 7.81 9.02 13.92
N ASP A 17 6.60 9.60 13.97
CA ASP A 17 6.08 10.26 15.17
C ASP A 17 5.08 9.41 15.94
N PHE A 18 4.46 8.40 15.29
CA PHE A 18 3.42 7.56 15.88
C PHE A 18 3.78 6.09 15.70
N PRO A 19 4.37 5.45 16.73
CA PRO A 19 4.86 4.06 16.59
C PRO A 19 3.76 3.01 16.34
N ASP A 20 2.51 3.32 16.63
CA ASP A 20 1.37 2.43 16.36
C ASP A 20 0.77 2.63 14.97
N SER A 21 1.39 3.45 14.14
CA SER A 21 0.90 3.79 12.81
C SER A 21 1.92 3.51 11.74
N PHE A 22 1.42 3.23 10.52
CA PHE A 22 2.23 3.15 9.31
C PHE A 22 2.12 4.44 8.50
N GLN A 23 3.17 4.74 7.77
CA GLN A 23 3.07 5.61 6.61
C GLN A 23 3.17 4.72 5.37
N ILE A 24 2.13 4.71 4.56
CA ILE A 24 2.04 3.89 3.36
C ILE A 24 2.10 4.80 2.15
N LYS A 25 3.05 4.55 1.26
CA LYS A 25 3.34 5.40 0.10
C LYS A 25 3.14 4.63 -1.19
N SER A 26 2.72 5.35 -2.22
CA SER A 26 2.56 4.79 -3.56
C SER A 26 2.90 5.85 -4.61
N ARG A 27 3.29 5.40 -5.80
CA ARG A 27 3.51 6.30 -6.94
C ARG A 27 2.21 6.73 -7.60
N VAL A 28 1.16 5.96 -7.41
CA VAL A 28 -0.18 6.23 -7.94
C VAL A 28 -1.22 6.11 -6.85
N ARG A 29 -2.39 6.70 -7.06
CA ARG A 29 -3.48 6.68 -6.08
C ARG A 29 -4.14 5.32 -5.93
N ASP A 30 -4.17 4.54 -7.01
CA ASP A 30 -5.04 3.39 -7.14
C ASP A 30 -4.95 2.38 -5.99
N PRO A 31 -3.75 1.92 -5.57
CA PRO A 31 -3.70 0.95 -4.48
C PRO A 31 -4.17 1.52 -3.14
N LEU A 32 -3.91 2.80 -2.88
CA LEU A 32 -4.34 3.42 -1.63
C LEU A 32 -5.86 3.57 -1.58
N GLU A 33 -6.47 3.99 -2.69
CA GLU A 33 -7.92 4.12 -2.79
C GLU A 33 -8.62 2.77 -2.71
N ALA A 34 -8.03 1.75 -3.34
CA ALA A 34 -8.62 0.41 -3.36
C ALA A 34 -8.60 -0.26 -1.98
N LEU A 35 -7.49 -0.12 -1.26
CA LEU A 35 -7.29 -0.82 0.02
C LEU A 35 -7.85 -0.05 1.22
N TRP A 36 -7.73 1.28 1.18
CA TRP A 36 -8.15 2.12 2.32
C TRP A 36 -8.93 3.34 1.82
N PRO A 37 -10.13 3.14 1.26
CA PRO A 37 -10.88 4.23 0.61
C PRO A 37 -11.32 5.34 1.56
N SER A 38 -11.43 5.07 2.85
CA SER A 38 -11.88 6.06 3.83
C SER A 38 -10.76 6.95 4.36
N HIS A 39 -9.51 6.68 3.98
CA HIS A 39 -8.37 7.46 4.47
C HIS A 39 -8.00 8.57 3.51
N GLU A 40 -7.63 9.71 4.08
CA GLU A 40 -7.17 10.86 3.30
C GLU A 40 -5.80 10.58 2.68
N ILE A 41 -5.70 10.82 1.37
CA ILE A 41 -4.45 10.69 0.65
C ILE A 41 -3.75 12.04 0.64
N VAL A 42 -2.54 12.07 1.19
CA VAL A 42 -1.69 13.26 1.15
C VAL A 42 -0.84 13.20 -0.12
N VAL A 43 -0.81 14.29 -0.86
CA VAL A 43 -0.07 14.37 -2.14
C VAL A 43 1.15 15.25 -1.95
N ILE A 44 2.32 14.72 -2.32
CA ILE A 44 3.57 15.47 -2.33
C ILE A 44 4.13 15.43 -3.76
N ASP A 45 3.92 16.48 -4.51
CA ASP A 45 4.17 16.51 -5.95
C ASP A 45 5.63 16.28 -6.35
N TRP A 46 6.57 16.67 -5.47
CA TRP A 46 8.00 16.56 -5.75
C TRP A 46 8.63 15.25 -5.29
N ALA A 47 7.86 14.37 -4.63
CA ALA A 47 8.37 13.10 -4.14
C ALA A 47 8.18 11.99 -5.18
N ASP A 48 9.07 10.97 -5.18
CA ASP A 48 8.93 9.79 -6.04
C ASP A 48 7.64 9.04 -5.72
N TYR A 49 7.35 8.86 -4.43
CA TYR A 49 6.10 8.29 -3.98
C TYR A 49 5.18 9.44 -3.58
N ARG A 50 4.44 9.96 -4.56
CA ARG A 50 3.65 11.18 -4.38
C ARG A 50 2.48 11.01 -3.44
N PHE A 51 1.89 9.82 -3.41
CA PHE A 51 0.65 9.57 -2.68
C PHE A 51 0.96 8.78 -1.43
N ARG A 52 0.46 9.24 -0.30
CA ARG A 52 0.70 8.58 0.98
C ARG A 52 -0.48 8.71 1.91
N ILE A 53 -0.64 7.73 2.79
CA ILE A 53 -1.60 7.79 3.89
C ILE A 53 -0.87 7.50 5.19
N ASN A 54 -1.41 8.04 6.27
CA ASN A 54 -1.00 7.73 7.63
C ASN A 54 -2.14 6.94 8.24
N ILE A 55 -1.90 5.72 8.65
CA ILE A 55 -2.93 4.78 9.07
C ILE A 55 -2.45 3.98 10.26
N ARG A 56 -3.32 3.74 11.23
CA ARG A 56 -2.99 2.89 12.37
C ARG A 56 -2.75 1.46 11.89
N LYS A 57 -1.78 0.80 12.52
CA LYS A 57 -1.41 -0.57 12.14
C LYS A 57 -2.60 -1.52 12.18
N GLU A 58 -3.44 -1.41 13.21
CA GLU A 58 -4.62 -2.25 13.37
C GLU A 58 -5.66 -2.06 12.25
N GLU A 59 -5.70 -0.88 11.64
CA GLU A 59 -6.59 -0.61 10.51
C GLU A 59 -5.99 -1.06 9.19
N ALA A 60 -4.67 -0.98 9.06
CA ALA A 60 -3.96 -1.34 7.83
C ALA A 60 -3.89 -2.86 7.61
N ILE A 61 -3.67 -3.61 8.68
CA ILE A 61 -3.39 -5.03 8.62
C ILE A 61 -4.51 -5.87 7.98
N PRO A 62 -5.80 -5.65 8.29
CA PRO A 62 -6.87 -6.47 7.68
C PRO A 62 -6.91 -6.42 6.17
N ALA A 63 -6.73 -5.25 5.56
CA ALA A 63 -6.72 -5.13 4.10
C ALA A 63 -5.49 -5.82 3.48
N LEU A 64 -4.33 -5.70 4.13
CA LEU A 64 -3.12 -6.39 3.69
C LEU A 64 -3.25 -7.91 3.83
N ALA A 65 -3.87 -8.37 4.90
CA ALA A 65 -4.13 -9.79 5.12
C ALA A 65 -5.04 -10.37 4.03
N GLN A 66 -6.06 -9.63 3.61
CA GLN A 66 -6.93 -10.03 2.51
C GLN A 66 -6.17 -10.13 1.19
N GLU A 67 -5.25 -9.19 0.94
CA GLU A 67 -4.42 -9.25 -0.26
C GLU A 67 -3.52 -10.48 -0.27
N ILE A 68 -2.95 -10.84 0.87
CA ILE A 68 -2.14 -12.05 0.99
C ILE A 68 -3.00 -13.29 0.76
N ALA A 69 -4.17 -13.36 1.36
CA ALA A 69 -5.09 -14.49 1.19
C ALA A 69 -5.58 -14.65 -0.25
N GLY A 70 -5.61 -13.56 -1.01
CA GLY A 70 -6.07 -13.55 -2.39
C GLY A 70 -5.00 -13.90 -3.43
N VAL A 71 -3.79 -14.24 -3.01
CA VAL A 71 -2.72 -14.59 -3.95
C VAL A 71 -3.05 -15.89 -4.66
N LEU A 72 -3.15 -15.83 -5.99
CA LEU A 72 -3.48 -16.98 -6.85
C LEU A 72 -2.36 -17.37 -7.81
N TYR A 73 -1.37 -16.50 -7.96
CA TYR A 73 -0.25 -16.75 -8.87
C TYR A 73 0.83 -17.59 -8.17
N THR A 74 1.54 -18.38 -8.96
CA THR A 74 2.63 -19.24 -8.49
C THR A 74 4.00 -18.66 -8.79
N SER A 75 4.07 -17.59 -9.61
CA SER A 75 5.30 -16.92 -9.97
C SER A 75 5.06 -15.42 -10.06
N PHE A 76 5.88 -14.64 -9.36
CA PHE A 76 5.79 -13.19 -9.40
C PHE A 76 6.05 -12.62 -10.80
N LYS A 77 6.98 -13.23 -11.55
CA LYS A 77 7.27 -12.80 -12.92
C LYS A 77 6.09 -12.93 -13.84
N LEU A 78 5.34 -14.03 -13.72
CA LEU A 78 4.12 -14.23 -14.49
C LEU A 78 3.05 -13.24 -14.12
N SER A 79 2.94 -12.91 -12.83
CA SER A 79 2.01 -11.91 -12.35
C SER A 79 2.29 -10.53 -12.95
N LEU A 80 3.55 -10.15 -13.07
CA LEU A 80 3.94 -8.86 -13.65
C LEU A 80 3.58 -8.73 -15.11
N ILE A 81 3.61 -9.83 -15.86
CA ILE A 81 3.25 -9.84 -17.28
C ILE A 81 1.77 -9.49 -17.48
N HIS A 82 0.94 -9.83 -16.53
CA HIS A 82 -0.51 -9.64 -16.61
C HIS A 82 -1.00 -8.36 -15.95
N ILE A 83 -0.12 -7.62 -15.30
CA ILE A 83 -0.41 -6.32 -14.74
C ILE A 83 -0.17 -5.24 -15.77
#